data_218ab7cf3ab8bfd0ebddb4972e28cb9d
#
_entry.id   218ab7cf3ab8bfd0ebddb4972e28cb9d
#
_cell.length_a   1.000
_cell.length_b   1.000
_cell.length_c   1.000
_cell.angle_alpha   90.00
_cell.angle_beta   90.00
_cell.angle_gamma   90.00
#
_symmetry.space_group_name_H-M   'P 1'
#
loop_
_entity.id
_entity.type
_entity.pdbx_description
1 polymer ?
#
loop_
_entity_poly.entity_id
_entity_poly.type
_entity_poly.pdbx_seq_one_letter_code
_entity_poly.pdbx_strand_id
1 'polypeptide(L)'
;MGCITKHYLNEFSILGVWKIEEDQNTLLDLVSLDNDEKKKYNGFSSSSRKLEFLSVRALLSELIGRDAKIAYNKNNKPFLQDGSRFISISHSHNLTAILLSTNEKVGIDLEFMSTNSAAFAFKFINRKEKVTREIDERRYHLYIHWCAKEALYKICDKEGISIRNNITIDPFKVSESGVIKGHVNTNKINESFDLYYSKYDNYAIVWTKKNWENIQEEPVQTEKKK
;
A
#
# COMPACT_ATOMS: atom_id res chain seq x y z
N MET A 1 5.46 -8.98 -20.14
CA MET A 1 4.08 -9.28 -19.66
C MET A 1 4.05 -8.88 -18.18
N GLY A 2 3.69 -7.64 -17.87
CA GLY A 2 3.91 -7.05 -16.55
C GLY A 2 2.84 -7.33 -15.48
N CYS A 3 1.54 -7.35 -15.85
CA CYS A 3 0.46 -7.61 -14.88
C CYS A 3 0.36 -9.11 -14.60
N ILE A 4 0.80 -9.54 -13.40
CA ILE A 4 0.79 -10.94 -12.98
C ILE A 4 -0.46 -11.33 -12.20
N THR A 5 -1.17 -10.35 -11.65
CA THR A 5 -2.40 -10.56 -10.90
C THR A 5 -3.36 -9.41 -11.11
N LYS A 6 -4.62 -9.76 -11.42
CA LYS A 6 -5.77 -8.86 -11.43
C LYS A 6 -6.88 -9.59 -10.69
N HIS A 7 -7.06 -9.29 -9.42
CA HIS A 7 -7.95 -10.02 -8.53
C HIS A 7 -9.06 -9.12 -7.99
N TYR A 8 -10.32 -9.43 -8.34
CA TYR A 8 -11.49 -8.77 -7.78
C TYR A 8 -11.75 -9.31 -6.38
N LEU A 9 -11.55 -8.47 -5.36
CA LEU A 9 -11.81 -8.83 -3.98
C LEU A 9 -13.32 -8.86 -3.67
N ASN A 10 -14.07 -8.02 -4.38
CA ASN A 10 -15.53 -7.96 -4.46
C ASN A 10 -15.92 -7.12 -5.70
N GLU A 11 -17.20 -6.78 -5.85
CA GLU A 11 -17.69 -5.94 -6.96
C GLU A 11 -17.15 -4.50 -6.96
N PHE A 12 -16.67 -4.00 -5.82
CA PHE A 12 -16.18 -2.64 -5.63
C PHE A 12 -14.66 -2.51 -5.61
N SER A 13 -13.94 -3.58 -5.34
CA SER A 13 -12.52 -3.53 -5.03
C SER A 13 -11.70 -4.50 -5.87
N ILE A 14 -10.58 -4.02 -6.40
CA ILE A 14 -9.64 -4.79 -7.22
C ILE A 14 -8.22 -4.59 -6.74
N LEU A 15 -7.50 -5.70 -6.62
CA LEU A 15 -6.06 -5.77 -6.34
C LEU A 15 -5.32 -6.14 -7.62
N GLY A 16 -4.33 -5.35 -7.99
CA GLY A 16 -3.41 -5.65 -9.08
C GLY A 16 -1.97 -5.73 -8.61
N VAL A 17 -1.21 -6.62 -9.23
CA VAL A 17 0.24 -6.74 -9.04
C VAL A 17 0.92 -6.79 -10.40
N TRP A 18 1.96 -5.97 -10.55
CA TRP A 18 2.81 -5.89 -11.74
C TRP A 18 4.22 -6.32 -11.38
N LYS A 19 4.79 -7.20 -12.18
CA LYS A 19 6.21 -7.57 -12.10
C LYS A 19 6.96 -6.76 -13.16
N ILE A 20 7.91 -5.96 -12.69
CA ILE A 20 8.74 -5.14 -13.56
C ILE A 20 9.81 -6.03 -14.21
N GLU A 21 9.61 -6.37 -15.45
CA GLU A 21 10.54 -7.14 -16.30
C GLU A 21 10.91 -6.33 -17.56
N GLU A 22 10.18 -5.24 -17.80
CA GLU A 22 10.36 -4.37 -18.94
C GLU A 22 11.48 -3.34 -18.70
N ASP A 23 12.06 -2.85 -19.77
CA ASP A 23 12.90 -1.67 -19.73
C ASP A 23 12.06 -0.36 -19.71
N GLN A 24 12.73 0.78 -19.53
CA GLN A 24 12.07 2.07 -19.43
C GLN A 24 11.31 2.45 -20.70
N ASN A 25 11.83 2.14 -21.89
CA ASN A 25 11.21 2.51 -23.17
C ASN A 25 9.92 1.71 -23.36
N THR A 26 9.97 0.42 -23.12
CA THR A 26 8.79 -0.47 -23.19
C THR A 26 7.69 0.02 -22.25
N LEU A 27 8.01 0.40 -21.01
CA LEU A 27 7.01 0.93 -20.07
C LEU A 27 6.50 2.31 -20.47
N LEU A 28 7.34 3.16 -21.08
CA LEU A 28 6.91 4.47 -21.58
C LEU A 28 5.88 4.33 -22.72
N ASP A 29 6.02 3.32 -23.57
CA ASP A 29 5.08 3.04 -24.66
C ASP A 29 3.71 2.56 -24.15
N LEU A 30 3.65 2.03 -22.92
CA LEU A 30 2.42 1.56 -22.28
C LEU A 30 1.64 2.66 -21.55
N VAL A 31 2.23 3.85 -21.35
CA VAL A 31 1.64 4.88 -20.49
C VAL A 31 1.57 6.23 -21.19
N SER A 32 0.52 6.99 -20.90
CA SER A 32 0.37 8.38 -21.35
C SER A 32 0.66 9.33 -20.20
N LEU A 33 1.87 9.93 -20.21
CA LEU A 33 2.29 10.89 -19.19
C LEU A 33 1.89 12.32 -19.62
N ASP A 34 1.24 13.06 -18.72
CA ASP A 34 1.05 14.51 -18.89
C ASP A 34 2.34 15.29 -18.61
N ASN A 35 2.27 16.63 -18.68
CA ASN A 35 3.44 17.47 -18.50
C ASN A 35 4.02 17.41 -17.09
N ASP A 36 3.19 17.31 -16.07
CA ASP A 36 3.63 17.24 -14.66
C ASP A 36 4.25 15.87 -14.35
N GLU A 37 3.65 14.81 -14.87
CA GLU A 37 4.17 13.46 -14.77
C GLU A 37 5.51 13.31 -15.53
N LYS A 38 5.63 13.89 -16.73
CA LYS A 38 6.89 13.94 -17.49
C LYS A 38 7.98 14.69 -16.71
N LYS A 39 7.62 15.85 -16.12
CA LYS A 39 8.55 16.60 -15.28
C LYS A 39 9.02 15.79 -14.07
N LYS A 40 8.10 15.10 -13.38
CA LYS A 40 8.41 14.22 -12.26
C LYS A 40 9.28 13.04 -12.66
N TYR A 41 8.95 12.36 -13.76
CA TYR A 41 9.71 11.25 -14.31
C TYR A 41 11.14 11.67 -14.68
N ASN A 42 11.31 12.81 -15.36
CA ASN A 42 12.62 13.33 -15.75
C ASN A 42 13.46 13.77 -14.53
N GLY A 43 12.81 14.12 -13.42
CA GLY A 43 13.47 14.48 -12.16
C GLY A 43 14.07 13.29 -11.40
N PHE A 44 13.71 12.05 -11.73
CA PHE A 44 14.32 10.88 -11.09
C PHE A 44 15.71 10.59 -11.66
N SER A 45 16.71 10.54 -10.79
CA SER A 45 18.09 10.13 -11.13
C SER A 45 18.25 8.61 -11.21
N SER A 46 17.44 7.84 -10.46
CA SER A 46 17.54 6.37 -10.40
C SER A 46 16.64 5.71 -11.45
N SER A 47 17.24 4.79 -12.23
CA SER A 47 16.49 3.93 -13.17
C SER A 47 15.41 3.10 -12.47
N SER A 48 15.68 2.58 -11.28
CA SER A 48 14.70 1.84 -10.49
C SER A 48 13.48 2.69 -10.16
N ARG A 49 13.66 3.95 -9.73
CA ARG A 49 12.55 4.87 -9.45
C ARG A 49 11.74 5.24 -10.70
N LYS A 50 12.39 5.31 -11.86
CA LYS A 50 11.71 5.51 -13.14
C LYS A 50 10.83 4.31 -13.50
N LEU A 51 11.35 3.09 -13.36
CA LEU A 51 10.60 1.86 -13.61
C LEU A 51 9.41 1.70 -12.63
N GLU A 52 9.61 1.94 -11.33
CA GLU A 52 8.54 1.95 -10.33
C GLU A 52 7.45 2.96 -10.69
N PHE A 53 7.83 4.18 -11.09
CA PHE A 53 6.89 5.22 -11.48
C PHE A 53 6.05 4.85 -12.69
N LEU A 54 6.67 4.25 -13.71
CA LEU A 54 5.99 3.82 -14.94
C LEU A 54 5.11 2.59 -14.70
N SER A 55 5.61 1.59 -13.95
CA SER A 55 4.86 0.37 -13.64
C SER A 55 3.57 0.64 -12.86
N VAL A 56 3.58 1.63 -11.96
CA VAL A 56 2.36 2.08 -11.26
C VAL A 56 1.30 2.57 -12.26
N ARG A 57 1.70 3.33 -13.27
CA ARG A 57 0.77 3.88 -14.28
C ARG A 57 0.27 2.81 -15.25
N ALA A 58 1.18 1.95 -15.70
CA ALA A 58 0.82 0.81 -16.54
C ALA A 58 -0.18 -0.11 -15.83
N LEU A 59 0.09 -0.46 -14.56
CA LEU A 59 -0.82 -1.26 -13.76
C LEU A 59 -2.17 -0.56 -13.54
N LEU A 60 -2.16 0.73 -13.24
CA LEU A 60 -3.40 1.48 -13.05
C LEU A 60 -4.26 1.48 -14.33
N SER A 61 -3.67 1.74 -15.48
CA SER A 61 -4.35 1.69 -16.78
C SER A 61 -4.93 0.30 -17.06
N GLU A 62 -4.18 -0.76 -16.77
CA GLU A 62 -4.65 -2.15 -16.90
C GLU A 62 -5.84 -2.46 -15.99
N LEU A 63 -5.85 -1.93 -14.74
CA LEU A 63 -6.90 -2.21 -13.78
C LEU A 63 -8.22 -1.52 -14.10
N ILE A 64 -8.18 -0.29 -14.63
CA ILE A 64 -9.39 0.50 -14.91
C ILE A 64 -9.72 0.63 -16.40
N GLY A 65 -8.90 0.09 -17.30
CA GLY A 65 -9.14 0.08 -18.73
C GLY A 65 -9.11 1.47 -19.39
N ARG A 66 -8.48 2.45 -18.74
CA ARG A 66 -8.30 3.82 -19.25
C ARG A 66 -7.15 4.52 -18.55
N ASP A 67 -6.67 5.60 -19.17
CA ASP A 67 -5.72 6.50 -18.50
C ASP A 67 -6.40 7.21 -17.33
N ALA A 68 -5.79 7.11 -16.15
CA ALA A 68 -6.18 7.83 -14.96
C ALA A 68 -4.97 8.53 -14.36
N LYS A 69 -5.21 9.71 -13.80
CA LYS A 69 -4.14 10.55 -13.25
C LYS A 69 -4.06 10.42 -11.74
N ILE A 70 -2.84 10.19 -11.26
CA ILE A 70 -2.54 10.08 -9.82
C ILE A 70 -2.01 11.43 -9.35
N ALA A 71 -2.71 12.03 -8.41
CA ALA A 71 -2.23 13.15 -7.63
C ALA A 71 -1.86 12.71 -6.20
N TYR A 72 -1.24 13.61 -5.45
CA TYR A 72 -0.81 13.35 -4.08
C TYR A 72 -1.25 14.50 -3.19
N ASN A 73 -1.81 14.17 -2.03
CA ASN A 73 -2.16 15.17 -1.03
C ASN A 73 -0.91 15.70 -0.28
N LYS A 74 -1.12 16.60 0.68
CA LYS A 74 -0.04 17.18 1.53
C LYS A 74 0.79 16.13 2.28
N ASN A 75 0.20 14.97 2.57
CA ASN A 75 0.85 13.84 3.27
C ASN A 75 1.46 12.82 2.31
N ASN A 76 1.58 13.15 1.01
CA ASN A 76 2.03 12.25 -0.05
C ASN A 76 1.17 10.98 -0.22
N LYS A 77 -0.10 11.01 0.19
CA LYS A 77 -1.05 9.94 -0.09
C LYS A 77 -1.55 10.08 -1.53
N PRO A 78 -1.51 9.00 -2.35
CA PRO A 78 -2.03 9.03 -3.70
C PRO A 78 -3.56 9.10 -3.70
N PHE A 79 -4.11 9.80 -4.69
CA PHE A 79 -5.53 9.79 -5.04
C PHE A 79 -5.71 9.94 -6.54
N LEU A 80 -6.83 9.47 -7.09
CA LEU A 80 -7.18 9.69 -8.48
C LEU A 80 -7.77 11.09 -8.64
N GLN A 81 -7.28 11.85 -9.62
CA GLN A 81 -7.73 13.24 -9.84
C GLN A 81 -9.23 13.35 -10.16
N ASP A 82 -9.79 12.33 -10.79
CA ASP A 82 -11.22 12.27 -11.12
C ASP A 82 -12.11 11.81 -9.96
N GLY A 83 -11.51 11.46 -8.81
CA GLY A 83 -12.25 10.98 -7.64
C GLY A 83 -12.99 9.66 -7.82
N SER A 84 -12.77 8.95 -8.93
CA SER A 84 -13.55 7.75 -9.29
C SER A 84 -13.37 6.58 -8.34
N ARG A 85 -12.21 6.49 -7.67
CA ARG A 85 -11.85 5.36 -6.78
C ARG A 85 -10.86 5.81 -5.70
N PHE A 86 -10.94 5.18 -4.55
CA PHE A 86 -9.86 5.16 -3.58
C PHE A 86 -8.71 4.32 -4.11
N ILE A 87 -7.48 4.74 -3.84
CA ILE A 87 -6.26 4.07 -4.30
C ILE A 87 -5.25 3.94 -3.19
N SER A 88 -4.59 2.80 -3.11
CA SER A 88 -3.38 2.60 -2.32
C SER A 88 -2.34 1.89 -3.19
N ILE A 89 -1.08 2.31 -3.05
CA ILE A 89 0.04 1.87 -3.89
C ILE A 89 1.17 1.40 -2.99
N SER A 90 1.79 0.29 -3.37
CA SER A 90 3.07 -0.13 -2.81
C SER A 90 3.98 -0.69 -3.90
N HIS A 91 5.28 -0.57 -3.69
CA HIS A 91 6.29 -1.17 -4.55
C HIS A 91 7.50 -1.56 -3.71
N SER A 92 8.07 -2.72 -4.00
CA SER A 92 9.31 -3.19 -3.39
C SER A 92 10.05 -4.06 -4.39
N HIS A 93 11.34 -3.81 -4.55
CA HIS A 93 12.21 -4.50 -5.49
C HIS A 93 11.66 -4.44 -6.94
N ASN A 94 11.21 -5.55 -7.51
CA ASN A 94 10.66 -5.59 -8.87
C ASN A 94 9.14 -5.80 -8.91
N LEU A 95 8.43 -5.62 -7.80
CA LEU A 95 6.96 -5.67 -7.78
C LEU A 95 6.34 -4.30 -7.47
N THR A 96 5.24 -4.03 -8.14
CA THR A 96 4.32 -2.93 -7.86
C THR A 96 2.93 -3.50 -7.58
N ALA A 97 2.27 -3.00 -6.54
CA ALA A 97 0.89 -3.37 -6.23
C ALA A 97 0.00 -2.14 -6.12
N ILE A 98 -1.23 -2.26 -6.61
CA ILE A 98 -2.29 -1.26 -6.48
C ILE A 98 -3.55 -1.94 -5.96
N LEU A 99 -4.15 -1.32 -4.95
CA LEU A 99 -5.49 -1.64 -4.48
C LEU A 99 -6.42 -0.47 -4.77
N LEU A 100 -7.52 -0.74 -5.48
CA LEU A 100 -8.56 0.24 -5.83
C LEU A 100 -9.88 -0.18 -5.20
N SER A 101 -10.69 0.81 -4.81
CA SER A 101 -12.09 0.59 -4.41
C SER A 101 -12.96 1.79 -4.78
N THR A 102 -14.22 1.54 -5.16
CA THR A 102 -15.18 2.60 -5.47
C THR A 102 -15.91 3.13 -4.24
N ASN A 103 -15.95 2.38 -3.13
CA ASN A 103 -16.77 2.69 -1.95
C ASN A 103 -16.04 2.57 -0.61
N GLU A 104 -14.81 2.06 -0.58
CA GLU A 104 -14.05 1.84 0.66
C GLU A 104 -12.68 2.51 0.60
N LYS A 105 -12.25 3.11 1.70
CA LYS A 105 -10.82 3.46 1.87
C LYS A 105 -9.99 2.18 1.84
N VAL A 106 -8.80 2.26 1.26
CA VAL A 106 -7.92 1.10 1.04
C VAL A 106 -6.51 1.37 1.51
N GLY A 107 -5.84 0.34 1.96
CA GLY A 107 -4.43 0.33 2.30
C GLY A 107 -3.77 -0.96 1.82
N ILE A 108 -2.65 -0.86 1.14
CA ILE A 108 -1.83 -2.00 0.72
C ILE A 108 -0.38 -1.75 0.99
N ASP A 109 0.31 -2.79 1.39
CA ASP A 109 1.75 -2.81 1.40
C ASP A 109 2.28 -4.15 0.93
N LEU A 110 3.43 -4.12 0.24
CA LEU A 110 4.17 -5.30 -0.17
C LEU A 110 5.66 -5.09 0.04
N GLU A 111 6.35 -6.15 0.44
CA GLU A 111 7.79 -6.09 0.67
C GLU A 111 8.51 -7.36 0.22
N PHE A 112 9.65 -7.16 -0.42
CA PHE A 112 10.59 -8.23 -0.69
C PHE A 112 11.27 -8.67 0.60
N MET A 113 11.19 -9.94 0.94
CA MET A 113 11.71 -10.49 2.19
C MET A 113 13.22 -10.71 2.11
N SER A 114 14.02 -9.68 2.41
CA SER A 114 15.46 -9.79 2.53
C SER A 114 15.89 -10.55 3.79
N THR A 115 17.15 -10.97 3.85
CA THR A 115 17.70 -11.75 4.97
C THR A 115 17.82 -10.97 6.29
N ASN A 116 17.86 -9.61 6.23
CA ASN A 116 18.16 -8.76 7.40
C ASN A 116 16.92 -8.25 8.17
N SER A 117 15.77 -8.88 8.02
CA SER A 117 14.50 -8.40 8.62
C SER A 117 14.52 -8.29 10.16
N ALA A 118 15.23 -9.18 10.83
CA ALA A 118 15.31 -9.17 12.30
C ALA A 118 15.97 -7.88 12.86
N ALA A 119 16.92 -7.29 12.13
CA ALA A 119 17.59 -6.05 12.54
C ALA A 119 16.67 -4.81 12.54
N PHE A 120 15.52 -4.87 11.86
CA PHE A 120 14.56 -3.76 11.78
C PHE A 120 13.34 -3.94 12.69
N ALA A 121 13.13 -5.14 13.26
CA ALA A 121 11.95 -5.46 14.07
C ALA A 121 11.71 -4.46 15.20
N PHE A 122 12.76 -4.01 15.87
CA PHE A 122 12.67 -3.05 17.00
C PHE A 122 12.08 -1.69 16.58
N LYS A 123 12.09 -1.35 15.28
CA LYS A 123 11.54 -0.08 14.78
C LYS A 123 10.01 -0.08 14.71
N PHE A 124 9.40 -1.26 14.56
CA PHE A 124 7.95 -1.36 14.34
C PHE A 124 7.23 -2.32 15.30
N ILE A 125 7.88 -3.37 15.81
CA ILE A 125 7.27 -4.28 16.80
C ILE A 125 7.18 -3.58 18.16
N ASN A 126 6.00 -3.59 18.76
CA ASN A 126 5.79 -3.10 20.12
C ASN A 126 5.70 -4.25 21.12
N ARG A 127 5.64 -3.91 22.43
CA ARG A 127 5.68 -4.91 23.52
C ARG A 127 4.43 -5.80 23.62
N LYS A 128 3.34 -5.42 22.97
CA LYS A 128 2.07 -6.17 23.00
C LYS A 128 2.03 -7.24 21.90
N GLU A 129 2.88 -7.13 20.89
CA GLU A 129 2.90 -8.00 19.73
C GLU A 129 3.78 -9.23 19.97
N LYS A 130 3.37 -10.34 19.40
CA LYS A 130 4.09 -11.61 19.49
C LYS A 130 4.54 -12.05 18.10
N VAL A 131 5.84 -12.28 17.97
CA VAL A 131 6.45 -12.85 16.75
C VAL A 131 6.93 -14.25 17.07
N THR A 132 6.69 -15.21 16.18
CA THR A 132 7.15 -16.60 16.34
C THR A 132 8.66 -16.67 16.55
N ARG A 133 9.10 -17.67 17.31
CA ARG A 133 10.52 -17.99 17.50
C ARG A 133 11.03 -19.00 16.47
N GLU A 134 10.13 -19.66 15.74
CA GLU A 134 10.45 -20.61 14.69
C GLU A 134 11.24 -19.92 13.57
N ILE A 135 12.45 -20.37 13.33
CA ILE A 135 13.43 -19.68 12.45
C ILE A 135 12.89 -19.52 11.04
N ASP A 136 12.28 -20.59 10.48
CA ASP A 136 11.80 -20.61 9.11
C ASP A 136 10.58 -19.70 8.86
N GLU A 137 9.72 -19.56 9.88
CA GLU A 137 8.53 -18.71 9.81
C GLU A 137 8.79 -17.25 10.21
N ARG A 138 9.80 -17.03 11.09
CA ARG A 138 10.04 -15.75 11.74
C ARG A 138 10.23 -14.60 10.76
N ARG A 139 10.94 -14.83 9.67
CA ARG A 139 11.17 -13.81 8.65
C ARG A 139 9.84 -13.37 8.04
N TYR A 140 9.04 -14.30 7.58
CA TYR A 140 7.74 -13.99 6.98
C TYR A 140 6.78 -13.35 8.00
N HIS A 141 6.75 -13.84 9.23
CA HIS A 141 5.95 -13.26 10.32
C HIS A 141 6.28 -11.77 10.54
N LEU A 142 7.57 -11.43 10.57
CA LEU A 142 8.02 -10.03 10.71
C LEU A 142 7.58 -9.17 9.53
N TYR A 143 7.66 -9.69 8.30
CA TYR A 143 7.22 -8.95 7.12
C TYR A 143 5.70 -8.78 7.07
N ILE A 144 4.90 -9.77 7.52
CA ILE A 144 3.46 -9.60 7.68
C ILE A 144 3.17 -8.47 8.67
N HIS A 145 3.83 -8.44 9.83
CA HIS A 145 3.67 -7.33 10.79
C HIS A 145 4.03 -5.97 10.19
N TRP A 146 5.15 -5.89 9.47
CA TRP A 146 5.58 -4.65 8.85
C TRP A 146 4.58 -4.17 7.80
N CYS A 147 4.24 -5.00 6.81
CA CYS A 147 3.29 -4.67 5.76
C CYS A 147 1.90 -4.35 6.32
N ALA A 148 1.45 -5.07 7.36
CA ALA A 148 0.17 -4.79 8.01
C ALA A 148 0.13 -3.39 8.62
N LYS A 149 1.20 -3.00 9.31
CA LYS A 149 1.31 -1.67 9.91
C LYS A 149 1.42 -0.56 8.87
N GLU A 150 2.18 -0.79 7.79
CA GLU A 150 2.26 0.15 6.66
C GLU A 150 0.91 0.28 5.93
N ALA A 151 0.17 -0.81 5.73
CA ALA A 151 -1.16 -0.76 5.13
C ALA A 151 -2.13 0.06 5.99
N LEU A 152 -2.10 -0.12 7.32
CA LEU A 152 -2.89 0.67 8.28
C LEU A 152 -2.45 2.14 8.32
N TYR A 153 -1.17 2.40 8.26
CA TYR A 153 -0.64 3.75 8.19
C TYR A 153 -1.10 4.48 6.92
N LYS A 154 -1.12 3.78 5.78
CA LYS A 154 -1.60 4.29 4.49
C LYS A 154 -3.10 4.56 4.48
N ILE A 155 -3.93 3.65 5.02
CA ILE A 155 -5.39 3.83 5.03
C ILE A 155 -5.82 4.99 5.91
N CYS A 156 -5.13 5.20 7.05
CA CYS A 156 -5.39 6.29 8.00
C CYS A 156 -4.75 7.63 7.62
N ASP A 157 -4.26 7.79 6.39
CA ASP A 157 -3.66 9.03 5.85
C ASP A 157 -2.41 9.54 6.60
N LYS A 158 -1.75 8.69 7.38
CA LYS A 158 -0.43 8.92 7.99
C LYS A 158 -0.34 10.02 9.06
N GLU A 159 -1.35 10.86 9.24
CA GLU A 159 -1.27 12.04 10.10
C GLU A 159 -1.18 11.67 11.59
N GLY A 160 -0.06 12.05 12.21
CA GLY A 160 0.15 11.87 13.66
C GLY A 160 0.24 10.44 14.14
N ILE A 161 0.44 9.45 13.26
CA ILE A 161 0.50 8.03 13.59
C ILE A 161 1.95 7.55 13.70
N SER A 162 2.29 7.01 14.85
CA SER A 162 3.53 6.25 15.06
C SER A 162 3.28 4.76 14.77
N ILE A 163 3.92 4.21 13.74
CA ILE A 163 3.77 2.80 13.35
C ILE A 163 4.00 1.85 14.53
N ARG A 164 5.00 2.13 15.37
CA ARG A 164 5.33 1.30 16.53
C ARG A 164 4.36 1.48 17.69
N ASN A 165 3.97 2.72 17.99
CA ASN A 165 3.28 3.03 19.25
C ASN A 165 1.76 3.05 19.09
N ASN A 166 1.25 3.42 17.92
CA ASN A 166 -0.17 3.59 17.67
C ASN A 166 -0.80 2.43 16.91
N ILE A 167 0.00 1.57 16.25
CA ILE A 167 -0.50 0.43 15.50
C ILE A 167 -0.09 -0.86 16.20
N THR A 168 -1.07 -1.73 16.42
CA THR A 168 -0.86 -3.05 17.05
C THR A 168 -1.53 -4.12 16.21
N ILE A 169 -0.83 -5.22 15.95
CA ILE A 169 -1.36 -6.40 15.30
C ILE A 169 -1.59 -7.49 16.34
N ASP A 170 -2.80 -8.06 16.34
CA ASP A 170 -3.13 -9.17 17.25
C ASP A 170 -2.26 -10.40 16.96
N PRO A 171 -1.99 -11.23 17.98
CA PRO A 171 -1.26 -12.47 17.78
C PRO A 171 -1.95 -13.39 16.78
N PHE A 172 -1.20 -13.94 15.85
CA PHE A 172 -1.69 -14.89 14.85
C PHE A 172 -0.67 -16.00 14.58
N LYS A 173 -1.15 -17.10 14.01
CA LYS A 173 -0.30 -18.18 13.49
C LYS A 173 -0.01 -17.91 12.02
N VAL A 174 1.25 -18.02 11.64
CA VAL A 174 1.70 -17.83 10.25
C VAL A 174 1.17 -18.94 9.35
N SER A 175 0.70 -18.56 8.15
CA SER A 175 0.37 -19.46 7.04
C SER A 175 0.69 -18.76 5.71
N GLU A 176 0.57 -19.45 4.58
CA GLU A 176 0.82 -18.87 3.24
C GLU A 176 -0.09 -17.65 2.96
N SER A 177 -1.32 -17.68 3.47
CA SER A 177 -2.28 -16.57 3.40
C SER A 177 -3.23 -16.61 4.60
N GLY A 178 -3.88 -15.51 4.91
CA GLY A 178 -4.84 -15.47 6.00
C GLY A 178 -5.41 -14.09 6.25
N VAL A 179 -6.17 -14.00 7.36
CA VAL A 179 -6.75 -12.75 7.87
C VAL A 179 -6.24 -12.54 9.29
N ILE A 180 -5.82 -11.34 9.58
CA ILE A 180 -5.35 -10.91 10.91
C ILE A 180 -6.07 -9.63 11.32
N LYS A 181 -6.08 -9.34 12.62
CA LYS A 181 -6.63 -8.09 13.14
C LYS A 181 -5.53 -7.11 13.49
N GLY A 182 -5.76 -5.85 13.12
CA GLY A 182 -4.90 -4.74 13.49
C GLY A 182 -5.70 -3.59 14.09
N HIS A 183 -5.07 -2.83 14.96
CA HIS A 183 -5.69 -1.72 15.68
C HIS A 183 -4.87 -0.46 15.49
N VAL A 184 -5.54 0.66 15.23
CA VAL A 184 -4.93 2.00 15.22
C VAL A 184 -5.48 2.78 16.39
N ASN A 185 -4.61 3.21 17.30
CA ASN A 185 -4.97 3.89 18.53
C ASN A 185 -4.18 5.20 18.68
N THR A 186 -4.88 6.30 18.49
CA THR A 186 -4.35 7.67 18.66
C THR A 186 -5.35 8.48 19.47
N ASN A 187 -5.06 9.75 19.73
CA ASN A 187 -6.03 10.67 20.36
C ASN A 187 -7.27 10.94 19.47
N LYS A 188 -7.18 10.67 18.15
CA LYS A 188 -8.24 10.94 17.16
C LYS A 188 -8.85 9.68 16.57
N ILE A 189 -8.12 8.57 16.54
CA ILE A 189 -8.51 7.32 15.89
C ILE A 189 -8.45 6.20 16.92
N ASN A 190 -9.53 5.46 17.08
CA ASN A 190 -9.58 4.22 17.85
C ASN A 190 -10.34 3.17 17.04
N GLU A 191 -9.63 2.49 16.13
CA GLU A 191 -10.22 1.70 15.07
C GLU A 191 -9.58 0.33 14.96
N SER A 192 -10.38 -0.67 14.62
CA SER A 192 -9.96 -2.03 14.31
C SER A 192 -10.18 -2.36 12.84
N PHE A 193 -9.28 -3.14 12.28
CA PHE A 193 -9.27 -3.50 10.87
C PHE A 193 -9.03 -4.99 10.70
N ASP A 194 -9.70 -5.59 9.73
CA ASP A 194 -9.31 -6.87 9.18
C ASP A 194 -8.27 -6.63 8.08
N LEU A 195 -7.14 -7.31 8.20
CA LEU A 195 -6.05 -7.27 7.23
C LEU A 195 -5.89 -8.65 6.60
N TYR A 196 -5.88 -8.67 5.30
CA TYR A 196 -5.66 -9.88 4.51
C TYR A 196 -4.19 -9.93 4.14
N TYR A 197 -3.58 -11.09 4.19
CA TYR A 197 -2.20 -11.26 3.76
C TYR A 197 -2.01 -12.48 2.88
N SER A 198 -1.03 -12.42 2.01
CA SER A 198 -0.58 -13.54 1.21
C SER A 198 0.91 -13.46 0.94
N LYS A 199 1.50 -14.62 0.69
CA LYS A 199 2.86 -14.75 0.22
C LYS A 199 2.86 -14.94 -1.29
N TYR A 200 3.75 -14.23 -1.97
CA TYR A 200 4.02 -14.44 -3.39
C TYR A 200 5.53 -14.52 -3.60
N ASP A 201 6.03 -15.69 -3.97
CA ASP A 201 7.46 -15.97 -4.02
C ASP A 201 8.18 -15.55 -2.74
N ASN A 202 9.11 -14.61 -2.84
CA ASN A 202 9.82 -14.03 -1.69
C ASN A 202 9.26 -12.66 -1.27
N TYR A 203 7.95 -12.45 -1.44
CA TYR A 203 7.25 -11.22 -1.03
C TYR A 203 6.16 -11.52 -0.01
N ALA A 204 6.00 -10.59 0.94
CA ALA A 204 4.81 -10.47 1.77
C ALA A 204 3.93 -9.36 1.21
N ILE A 205 2.64 -9.64 1.03
CA ILE A 205 1.64 -8.67 0.58
C ILE A 205 0.56 -8.61 1.65
N VAL A 206 0.21 -7.41 2.12
CA VAL A 206 -0.88 -7.21 3.09
C VAL A 206 -1.76 -6.06 2.63
N TRP A 207 -3.08 -6.27 2.70
CA TRP A 207 -4.04 -5.24 2.34
C TRP A 207 -5.19 -5.19 3.32
N THR A 208 -5.85 -4.04 3.37
CA THR A 208 -7.05 -3.79 4.17
C THR A 208 -7.96 -2.81 3.45
N LYS A 209 -9.22 -2.83 3.82
CA LYS A 209 -10.24 -1.91 3.34
C LYS A 209 -11.21 -1.59 4.44
N LYS A 210 -11.80 -0.40 4.40
CA LYS A 210 -12.78 0.06 5.38
C LYS A 210 -13.85 0.91 4.73
N ASN A 211 -15.11 0.64 5.07
CA ASN A 211 -16.23 1.40 4.56
C ASN A 211 -16.13 2.88 4.98
N TRP A 212 -16.34 3.78 4.00
CA TRP A 212 -16.23 5.23 4.18
C TRP A 212 -17.28 5.78 5.15
N GLU A 213 -18.48 5.21 5.19
CA GLU A 213 -19.61 5.71 5.98
C GLU A 213 -19.36 5.75 7.50
N ASN A 214 -18.33 5.05 7.97
CA ASN A 214 -17.97 4.97 9.38
C ASN A 214 -16.84 5.92 9.81
N ILE A 215 -16.37 6.79 8.92
CA ILE A 215 -15.30 7.74 9.26
C ILE A 215 -15.91 9.14 9.28
N GLN A 216 -16.20 9.66 10.47
CA GLN A 216 -16.58 11.07 10.66
C GLN A 216 -15.37 11.94 10.32
N GLU A 217 -15.37 12.58 9.15
CA GLU A 217 -14.48 13.71 8.89
C GLU A 217 -15.10 14.94 9.51
N GLU A 218 -14.38 15.58 10.44
CA GLU A 218 -14.69 16.95 10.82
C GLU A 218 -14.55 17.83 9.56
N PRO A 219 -15.51 18.71 9.26
CA PRO A 219 -15.45 19.56 8.09
C PRO A 219 -14.20 20.45 8.15
N VAL A 220 -13.42 20.42 7.08
CA VAL A 220 -12.28 21.34 6.89
C VAL A 220 -12.83 22.76 6.96
N GLN A 221 -12.56 23.47 8.05
CA GLN A 221 -12.83 24.89 8.15
C GLN A 221 -11.97 25.60 7.11
N THR A 222 -12.59 26.01 6.01
CA THR A 222 -11.99 26.94 5.07
C THR A 222 -11.88 28.29 5.77
N GLU A 223 -10.68 28.62 6.27
CA GLU A 223 -10.37 29.98 6.70
C GLU A 223 -10.57 30.93 5.49
N LYS A 224 -11.67 31.67 5.53
CA LYS A 224 -11.83 32.84 4.65
C LYS A 224 -10.79 33.88 5.10
N LYS A 225 -9.71 34.02 4.34
CA LYS A 225 -8.84 35.19 4.46
C LYS A 225 -9.67 36.45 4.17
N LYS A 226 -9.79 37.30 5.19
CA LYS A 226 -10.19 38.70 5.05
C LYS A 226 -9.04 39.51 4.50
#